data_1ece3e86b5726dada0e525e35f69dcfc
#
_entry.id   1ece3e86b5726dada0e525e35f69dcfc
#
_cell.length_a   1.000
_cell.length_b   1.000
_cell.length_c   1.000
_cell.angle_alpha   90.00
_cell.angle_beta   90.00
_cell.angle_gamma   90.00
#
_symmetry.space_group_name_H-M   'P 1'
#
loop_
_entity.id
_entity.type
_entity.pdbx_description
1 polymer ?
#
loop_
_entity_poly.entity_id
_entity_poly.type
_entity_poly.pdbx_seq_one_letter_code
_entity_poly.pdbx_strand_id
1 'polypeptide(L)'
;MRSAVFYGKHDLRIEEHEMPSVGPEDVLIRVKACGVCGTDVHIYEGDKGAAEVTPPTILGHEFSGIVEEVGEAVMDYRPGDRVCVDPNCYCGACTPCRSGVAHYCEHMVGYGTTVNGGFAEYCAVNERQVYRLGERTSFEQGAMAEPVACCLHGIDMCRIQPGSQAVVIGGGMIGLLML
;
A
#
# COMPACT_ATOMS: atom_id res chain seq x y z
N MET A 1 19.02 5.87 -4.18
CA MET A 1 18.41 4.56 -3.97
C MET A 1 17.93 3.97 -5.28
N ARG A 2 17.97 2.65 -5.43
CA ARG A 2 17.38 2.00 -6.60
C ARG A 2 15.87 1.98 -6.50
N SER A 3 15.20 2.26 -7.61
CA SER A 3 13.74 2.24 -7.72
C SER A 3 13.28 1.79 -9.11
N ALA A 4 12.06 1.27 -9.19
CA ALA A 4 11.38 1.00 -10.45
C ALA A 4 10.39 2.13 -10.73
N VAL A 5 10.74 3.00 -11.66
CA VAL A 5 9.99 4.21 -11.99
C VAL A 5 9.15 3.98 -13.24
N PHE A 6 7.86 4.23 -13.13
CA PHE A 6 6.91 4.18 -14.23
C PHE A 6 6.89 5.52 -14.98
N TYR A 7 7.15 5.47 -16.27
CA TYR A 7 7.15 6.63 -17.18
C TYR A 7 5.97 6.68 -18.14
N GLY A 8 5.19 5.59 -18.20
CA GLY A 8 4.05 5.46 -19.07
C GLY A 8 3.85 4.04 -19.55
N LYS A 9 2.89 3.82 -20.42
CA LYS A 9 2.54 2.49 -20.93
C LYS A 9 3.78 1.74 -21.44
N HIS A 10 4.01 0.54 -20.87
CA HIS A 10 5.14 -0.36 -21.15
C HIS A 10 6.54 0.26 -20.87
N ASP A 11 6.60 1.33 -20.09
CA ASP A 11 7.85 2.00 -19.75
C ASP A 11 8.03 2.05 -18.24
N LEU A 12 8.64 0.99 -17.69
CA LEU A 12 9.07 0.87 -16.30
C LEU A 12 10.59 0.69 -16.29
N ARG A 13 11.29 1.59 -15.59
CA ARG A 13 12.76 1.62 -15.60
C ARG A 13 13.31 1.41 -14.20
N ILE A 14 14.38 0.59 -14.10
CA ILE A 14 15.16 0.49 -12.87
C ILE A 14 16.26 1.54 -12.94
N GLU A 15 16.23 2.48 -12.02
CA GLU A 15 17.20 3.58 -11.99
C GLU A 15 17.54 4.03 -10.58
N GLU A 16 18.59 4.83 -10.46
CA GLU A 16 18.93 5.52 -9.22
C GLU A 16 18.04 6.76 -9.06
N HIS A 17 17.35 6.83 -7.94
CA HIS A 17 16.48 7.92 -7.55
C HIS A 17 16.98 8.57 -6.25
N GLU A 18 16.65 9.83 -6.02
CA GLU A 18 16.93 10.48 -4.75
C GLU A 18 16.22 9.80 -3.59
N MET A 19 16.82 9.89 -2.40
CA MET A 19 16.15 9.42 -1.18
C MET A 19 14.90 10.27 -0.93
N PRO A 20 13.77 9.67 -0.51
CA PRO A 20 12.60 10.45 -0.16
C PRO A 20 12.90 11.37 1.03
N SER A 21 12.38 12.59 0.99
CA SER A 21 12.41 13.49 2.13
C SER A 21 11.44 13.01 3.20
N VAL A 22 11.85 13.10 4.46
CA VAL A 22 11.02 12.73 5.62
C VAL A 22 10.35 13.99 6.16
N GLY A 23 9.03 14.07 6.04
CA GLY A 23 8.24 15.12 6.66
C GLY A 23 8.09 14.93 8.17
N PRO A 24 7.57 15.94 8.91
CA PRO A 24 7.46 15.86 10.36
C PRO A 24 6.65 14.66 10.87
N GLU A 25 5.61 14.25 10.16
CA GLU A 25 4.73 13.12 10.53
C GLU A 25 5.04 11.84 9.72
N ASP A 26 6.16 11.80 8.99
CA ASP A 26 6.48 10.68 8.12
C ASP A 26 7.45 9.69 8.77
N VAL A 27 7.33 8.45 8.35
CA VAL A 27 8.20 7.33 8.67
C VAL A 27 8.91 6.92 7.39
N LEU A 28 10.23 6.96 7.38
CA LEU A 28 11.04 6.40 6.28
C LEU A 28 11.18 4.90 6.49
N ILE A 29 10.67 4.15 5.55
CA ILE A 29 10.69 2.68 5.58
C ILE A 29 11.70 2.17 4.59
N ARG A 30 12.67 1.37 5.07
CA ARG A 30 13.51 0.56 4.21
C ARG A 30 12.74 -0.67 3.81
N VAL A 31 12.27 -0.70 2.56
CA VAL A 31 11.41 -1.75 2.01
C VAL A 31 12.16 -3.09 1.98
N LYS A 32 11.49 -4.14 2.44
CA LYS A 32 12.02 -5.52 2.48
C LYS A 32 11.27 -6.45 1.55
N ALA A 33 9.98 -6.22 1.37
CA ALA A 33 9.15 -6.94 0.43
C ALA A 33 8.07 -5.99 -0.10
N CYS A 34 7.76 -6.11 -1.39
CA CYS A 34 6.65 -5.44 -2.04
C CYS A 34 5.97 -6.40 -3.00
N GLY A 35 4.66 -6.55 -2.88
CA GLY A 35 3.85 -7.33 -3.80
C GLY A 35 3.65 -6.62 -5.13
N VAL A 36 3.34 -7.38 -6.17
CA VAL A 36 2.90 -6.87 -7.47
C VAL A 36 1.41 -7.14 -7.60
N CYS A 37 0.62 -6.09 -7.57
CA CYS A 37 -0.83 -6.14 -7.69
C CYS A 37 -1.27 -6.17 -9.17
N GLY A 38 -2.48 -6.68 -9.43
CA GLY A 38 -3.13 -6.51 -10.73
C GLY A 38 -3.27 -5.05 -11.15
N THR A 39 -3.42 -4.14 -10.19
CA THR A 39 -3.43 -2.69 -10.43
C THR A 39 -2.13 -2.19 -11.06
N ASP A 40 -0.96 -2.67 -10.59
CA ASP A 40 0.34 -2.29 -11.17
C ASP A 40 0.45 -2.77 -12.63
N VAL A 41 -0.07 -3.98 -12.91
CA VAL A 41 -0.10 -4.53 -14.27
C VAL A 41 -1.02 -3.69 -15.18
N HIS A 42 -2.21 -3.33 -14.73
CA HIS A 42 -3.14 -2.46 -15.49
C HIS A 42 -2.53 -1.10 -15.78
N ILE A 43 -1.86 -0.47 -14.78
CA ILE A 43 -1.15 0.79 -14.96
C ILE A 43 -0.04 0.63 -16.01
N TYR A 44 0.76 -0.45 -15.92
CA TYR A 44 1.82 -0.72 -16.89
C TYR A 44 1.28 -0.92 -18.33
N GLU A 45 0.11 -1.56 -18.48
CA GLU A 45 -0.58 -1.73 -19.79
C GLU A 45 -1.25 -0.42 -20.27
N GLY A 46 -1.24 0.64 -19.48
CA GLY A 46 -1.85 1.93 -19.81
C GLY A 46 -3.35 1.97 -19.62
N ASP A 47 -3.90 1.03 -18.88
CA ASP A 47 -5.29 1.03 -18.47
C ASP A 47 -5.48 1.99 -17.29
N LYS A 48 -6.71 2.51 -17.12
CA LYS A 48 -7.06 3.24 -15.89
C LYS A 48 -7.14 2.22 -14.75
N GLY A 49 -6.19 2.32 -13.80
CA GLY A 49 -6.23 1.58 -12.55
C GLY A 49 -7.27 2.16 -11.57
N ALA A 50 -7.14 1.80 -10.29
CA ALA A 50 -7.98 2.33 -9.23
C ALA A 50 -7.82 3.86 -9.06
N ALA A 51 -6.70 4.43 -9.51
CA ALA A 51 -6.42 5.86 -9.54
C ALA A 51 -5.65 6.22 -10.81
N GLU A 52 -5.77 7.47 -11.25
CA GLU A 52 -4.98 7.99 -12.36
C GLU A 52 -3.55 8.25 -11.88
N VAL A 53 -2.59 7.58 -12.52
CA VAL A 53 -1.16 7.73 -12.21
C VAL A 53 -0.56 8.79 -13.12
N THR A 54 0.13 9.74 -12.53
CA THR A 54 0.87 10.79 -13.27
C THR A 54 2.35 10.45 -13.30
N PRO A 55 2.91 9.98 -14.45
CA PRO A 55 4.33 9.70 -14.55
C PRO A 55 5.20 10.99 -14.44
N PRO A 56 6.44 10.89 -13.92
CA PRO A 56 7.08 9.68 -13.39
C PRO A 56 6.61 9.34 -11.99
N THR A 57 6.35 8.06 -11.72
CA THR A 57 5.90 7.58 -10.39
C THR A 57 6.53 6.24 -10.06
N ILE A 58 6.99 6.06 -8.84
CA ILE A 58 7.40 4.75 -8.31
C ILE A 58 6.13 4.02 -7.86
N LEU A 59 5.80 2.91 -8.51
CA LEU A 59 4.62 2.11 -8.18
C LEU A 59 4.84 1.22 -6.94
N GLY A 60 3.91 0.29 -6.70
CA GLY A 60 3.96 -0.69 -5.61
C GLY A 60 3.31 -0.17 -4.34
N HIS A 61 2.23 -0.82 -3.93
CA HIS A 61 1.39 -0.39 -2.80
C HIS A 61 1.18 -1.47 -1.74
N GLU A 62 1.67 -2.69 -1.95
CA GLU A 62 1.59 -3.82 -1.05
C GLU A 62 2.97 -4.07 -0.42
N PHE A 63 3.40 -3.29 0.57
CA PHE A 63 4.78 -3.40 1.04
C PHE A 63 4.96 -3.41 2.55
N SER A 64 6.09 -3.94 2.96
CA SER A 64 6.55 -4.03 4.34
C SER A 64 8.06 -3.78 4.44
N GLY A 65 8.51 -3.42 5.62
CA GLY A 65 9.92 -3.12 5.82
C GLY A 65 10.29 -2.81 7.26
N ILE A 66 11.38 -2.10 7.39
CA ILE A 66 11.95 -1.66 8.68
C ILE A 66 11.99 -0.14 8.66
N VAL A 67 11.53 0.47 9.75
CA VAL A 67 11.68 1.91 9.98
C VAL A 67 13.16 2.26 10.03
N GLU A 68 13.59 3.16 9.15
CA GLU A 68 14.97 3.66 9.06
C GLU A 68 15.11 4.99 9.79
N GLU A 69 14.15 5.91 9.58
CA GLU A 69 14.13 7.26 10.14
C GLU A 69 12.67 7.65 10.42
N VAL A 70 12.45 8.58 11.33
CA VAL A 70 11.14 9.13 11.65
C VAL A 70 11.20 10.64 11.72
N GLY A 71 10.12 11.31 11.30
CA GLY A 71 9.93 12.75 11.44
C GLY A 71 9.79 13.18 12.89
N GLU A 72 10.01 14.46 13.15
CA GLU A 72 10.07 15.02 14.50
C GLU A 72 8.75 14.96 15.28
N ALA A 73 7.61 14.85 14.59
CA ALA A 73 6.28 14.74 15.17
C ALA A 73 5.79 13.29 15.32
N VAL A 74 6.52 12.31 14.81
CA VAL A 74 6.19 10.88 14.94
C VAL A 74 6.35 10.42 16.36
N MET A 75 5.29 9.86 16.95
CA MET A 75 5.25 9.45 18.36
C MET A 75 5.25 7.94 18.55
N ASP A 76 4.70 7.20 17.59
CA ASP A 76 4.43 5.78 17.78
C ASP A 76 5.52 4.85 17.21
N TYR A 77 6.42 5.36 16.37
CA TYR A 77 7.43 4.54 15.68
C TYR A 77 8.84 5.00 15.97
N ARG A 78 9.79 4.09 15.80
CA ARG A 78 11.23 4.35 15.97
C ARG A 78 12.05 3.51 14.98
N PRO A 79 13.27 3.93 14.64
CA PRO A 79 14.19 3.13 13.84
C PRO A 79 14.34 1.71 14.37
N GLY A 80 14.26 0.73 13.46
CA GLY A 80 14.30 -0.69 13.77
C GLY A 80 12.92 -1.37 13.88
N ASP A 81 11.82 -0.64 14.04
CA ASP A 81 10.49 -1.22 14.06
C ASP A 81 10.18 -1.92 12.72
N ARG A 82 9.56 -3.11 12.82
CA ARG A 82 9.12 -3.89 11.66
C ARG A 82 7.68 -3.52 11.34
N VAL A 83 7.41 -3.14 10.09
CA VAL A 83 6.13 -2.54 9.72
C VAL A 83 5.61 -3.01 8.36
N CYS A 84 4.30 -2.90 8.17
CA CYS A 84 3.61 -2.89 6.87
C CYS A 84 2.84 -1.59 6.70
N VAL A 85 2.34 -1.34 5.51
CA VAL A 85 1.72 -0.07 5.13
C VAL A 85 0.32 -0.30 4.59
N ASP A 86 -0.62 0.56 5.02
CA ASP A 86 -1.86 0.83 4.30
C ASP A 86 -1.56 1.93 3.27
N PRO A 87 -1.64 1.65 1.96
CA PRO A 87 -1.30 2.65 0.95
C PRO A 87 -2.29 3.81 0.84
N ASN A 88 -3.46 3.72 1.48
CA ASN A 88 -4.57 4.65 1.29
C ASN A 88 -4.62 5.72 2.39
N CYS A 89 -3.98 6.86 2.16
CA CYS A 89 -4.00 7.99 3.09
C CYS A 89 -5.20 8.90 2.82
N TYR A 90 -6.21 8.82 3.66
CA TYR A 90 -7.42 9.63 3.55
C TYR A 90 -7.33 10.93 4.35
N CYS A 91 -8.02 11.96 3.88
CA CYS A 91 -7.91 13.32 4.44
C CYS A 91 -8.58 13.49 5.83
N GLY A 92 -9.48 12.61 6.22
CA GLY A 92 -10.22 12.67 7.49
C GLY A 92 -11.29 13.78 7.58
N ALA A 93 -11.38 14.68 6.60
CA ALA A 93 -12.19 15.91 6.68
C ALA A 93 -13.36 15.97 5.70
N CYS A 94 -13.31 15.29 4.56
CA CYS A 94 -14.39 15.27 3.57
C CYS A 94 -15.62 14.49 4.05
N THR A 95 -16.72 14.61 3.33
CA THR A 95 -17.99 13.98 3.71
C THR A 95 -17.88 12.45 3.86
N PRO A 96 -17.30 11.68 2.91
CA PRO A 96 -17.10 10.26 3.07
C PRO A 96 -16.28 9.90 4.33
N CYS A 97 -15.19 10.62 4.59
CA CYS A 97 -14.37 10.37 5.77
C CYS A 97 -15.15 10.54 7.08
N ARG A 98 -15.90 11.63 7.19
CA ARG A 98 -16.73 11.92 8.37
C ARG A 98 -17.92 10.98 8.53
N SER A 99 -18.34 10.32 7.45
CA SER A 99 -19.43 9.35 7.45
C SER A 99 -18.97 7.91 7.71
N GLY A 100 -17.68 7.69 8.00
CA GLY A 100 -17.14 6.36 8.29
C GLY A 100 -16.88 5.48 7.05
N VAL A 101 -16.87 6.08 5.86
CA VAL A 101 -16.58 5.41 4.58
C VAL A 101 -15.36 6.05 3.90
N ALA A 102 -14.26 6.12 4.65
CA ALA A 102 -13.04 6.82 4.25
C ALA A 102 -12.40 6.28 2.97
N HIS A 103 -12.67 5.04 2.59
CA HIS A 103 -12.26 4.45 1.31
C HIS A 103 -12.85 5.16 0.07
N TYR A 104 -13.87 6.02 0.26
CA TYR A 104 -14.39 6.95 -0.77
C TYR A 104 -13.88 8.38 -0.57
N CYS A 105 -12.75 8.58 0.08
CA CYS A 105 -12.19 9.90 0.31
C CYS A 105 -12.00 10.67 -1.01
N GLU A 106 -12.52 11.91 -1.05
CA GLU A 106 -12.40 12.79 -2.23
C GLU A 106 -10.97 13.29 -2.47
N HIS A 107 -10.11 13.20 -1.45
CA HIS A 107 -8.72 13.66 -1.44
C HIS A 107 -7.77 12.54 -1.05
N MET A 108 -8.04 11.32 -1.55
CA MET A 108 -7.20 10.16 -1.29
C MET A 108 -5.81 10.36 -1.85
N VAL A 109 -4.80 10.11 -1.02
CA VAL A 109 -3.42 9.95 -1.46
C VAL A 109 -3.09 8.47 -1.42
N GLY A 110 -2.66 7.90 -2.55
CA GLY A 110 -2.32 6.50 -2.69
C GLY A 110 -0.81 6.31 -2.89
N TYR A 111 -0.13 5.70 -1.92
CA TYR A 111 1.26 5.32 -2.08
C TYR A 111 1.39 4.24 -3.14
N GLY A 112 2.28 4.45 -4.13
CA GLY A 112 2.46 3.55 -5.26
C GLY A 112 1.44 3.69 -6.38
N THR A 113 0.58 4.74 -6.31
CA THR A 113 -0.37 5.11 -7.38
C THR A 113 -0.35 6.61 -7.65
N THR A 114 -0.83 7.45 -6.72
CA THR A 114 -0.84 8.91 -6.88
C THR A 114 0.44 9.58 -6.38
N VAL A 115 1.17 8.91 -5.50
CA VAL A 115 2.52 9.29 -5.03
C VAL A 115 3.44 8.07 -5.04
N ASN A 116 4.74 8.28 -4.88
CA ASN A 116 5.74 7.22 -4.90
C ASN A 116 5.47 6.15 -3.82
N GLY A 117 5.69 4.88 -4.18
CA GLY A 117 5.42 3.70 -3.37
C GLY A 117 6.62 2.78 -3.15
N GLY A 118 6.30 1.51 -2.96
CA GLY A 118 7.21 0.47 -2.46
C GLY A 118 8.11 -0.22 -3.48
N PHE A 119 8.00 0.06 -4.79
CA PHE A 119 8.95 -0.48 -5.77
C PHE A 119 10.28 0.28 -5.73
N ALA A 120 10.80 0.52 -4.53
CA ALA A 120 12.04 1.20 -4.22
C ALA A 120 12.71 0.61 -2.99
N GLU A 121 13.98 0.95 -2.75
CA GLU A 121 14.67 0.54 -1.52
C GLU A 121 14.10 1.26 -0.28
N TYR A 122 13.55 2.47 -0.46
CA TYR A 122 12.96 3.27 0.62
C TYR A 122 11.68 3.98 0.16
N CYS A 123 10.74 4.13 1.10
CA CYS A 123 9.51 4.89 0.92
C CYS A 123 9.21 5.69 2.20
N ALA A 124 8.91 6.99 2.07
CA ALA A 124 8.43 7.80 3.17
C ALA A 124 6.90 7.77 3.21
N VAL A 125 6.32 7.45 4.36
CA VAL A 125 4.89 7.21 4.54
C VAL A 125 4.43 7.93 5.81
N ASN A 126 3.27 8.59 5.77
CA ASN A 126 2.69 9.19 6.98
C ASN A 126 2.47 8.11 8.06
N GLU A 127 2.79 8.41 9.32
CA GLU A 127 2.73 7.45 10.43
C GLU A 127 1.36 6.77 10.60
N ARG A 128 0.27 7.45 10.23
CA ARG A 128 -1.10 6.91 10.32
C ARG A 128 -1.35 5.70 9.41
N GLN A 129 -0.52 5.54 8.40
CA GLN A 129 -0.61 4.46 7.41
C GLN A 129 0.33 3.30 7.72
N VAL A 130 1.06 3.38 8.83
CA VAL A 130 2.07 2.40 9.21
C VAL A 130 1.53 1.50 10.33
N TYR A 131 1.75 0.19 10.22
CA TYR A 131 1.29 -0.82 11.18
C TYR A 131 2.44 -1.73 11.58
N ARG A 132 2.59 -2.00 12.89
CA ARG A 132 3.63 -2.89 13.39
C ARG A 132 3.38 -4.34 13.00
N LEU A 133 4.42 -5.01 12.55
CA LEU A 133 4.43 -6.46 12.36
C LEU A 133 4.84 -7.16 13.64
N GLY A 134 4.16 -8.27 13.92
CA GLY A 134 4.57 -9.17 14.99
C GLY A 134 5.94 -9.79 14.70
N GLU A 135 6.68 -10.15 15.76
CA GLU A 135 8.04 -10.69 15.65
C GLU A 135 8.16 -11.92 14.74
N ARG A 136 7.10 -12.76 14.70
CA ARG A 136 7.06 -13.99 13.89
C ARG A 136 6.55 -13.81 12.48
N THR A 137 6.05 -12.63 12.12
CA THR A 137 5.54 -12.33 10.78
C THR A 137 6.72 -12.02 9.85
N SER A 138 6.87 -12.70 8.73
CA SER A 138 7.89 -12.34 7.73
C SER A 138 7.53 -11.05 7.00
N PHE A 139 8.49 -10.45 6.29
CA PHE A 139 8.20 -9.25 5.50
C PHE A 139 7.31 -9.57 4.30
N GLU A 140 7.46 -10.74 3.70
CA GLU A 140 6.57 -11.21 2.63
C GLU A 140 5.12 -11.33 3.14
N GLN A 141 4.93 -11.89 4.34
CA GLN A 141 3.61 -11.92 4.98
C GLN A 141 3.12 -10.51 5.32
N GLY A 142 4.02 -9.62 5.75
CA GLY A 142 3.69 -8.20 6.01
C GLY A 142 3.24 -7.46 4.76
N ALA A 143 3.87 -7.72 3.61
CA ALA A 143 3.44 -7.16 2.32
C ALA A 143 2.05 -7.63 1.89
N MET A 144 1.63 -8.82 2.35
CA MET A 144 0.29 -9.35 2.12
C MET A 144 -0.81 -8.69 2.99
N ALA A 145 -0.46 -7.82 3.93
CA ALA A 145 -1.45 -7.21 4.84
C ALA A 145 -2.51 -6.41 4.08
N GLU A 146 -2.11 -5.66 3.05
CA GLU A 146 -3.03 -4.88 2.23
C GLU A 146 -4.01 -5.78 1.46
N PRO A 147 -3.60 -6.76 0.63
CA PRO A 147 -4.55 -7.61 -0.08
C PRO A 147 -5.42 -8.47 0.86
N VAL A 148 -4.91 -8.87 2.03
CA VAL A 148 -5.72 -9.53 3.06
C VAL A 148 -6.80 -8.60 3.59
N ALA A 149 -6.49 -7.32 3.86
CA ALA A 149 -7.47 -6.34 4.31
C ALA A 149 -8.57 -6.12 3.26
N CYS A 150 -8.22 -6.06 1.97
CA CYS A 150 -9.18 -5.98 0.87
C CYS A 150 -10.10 -7.20 0.83
N CYS A 151 -9.55 -8.40 0.97
CA CYS A 151 -10.33 -9.65 1.00
C CYS A 151 -11.27 -9.71 2.20
N LEU A 152 -10.81 -9.36 3.40
CA LEU A 152 -11.64 -9.30 4.60
C LEU A 152 -12.79 -8.30 4.44
N HIS A 153 -12.52 -7.09 3.92
CA HIS A 153 -13.57 -6.13 3.64
C HIS A 153 -14.60 -6.68 2.64
N GLY A 154 -14.16 -7.34 1.58
CA GLY A 154 -15.05 -7.99 0.61
C GLY A 154 -15.93 -9.07 1.25
N ILE A 155 -15.38 -9.90 2.13
CA ILE A 155 -16.13 -10.93 2.87
C ILE A 155 -17.17 -10.28 3.79
N ASP A 156 -16.79 -9.23 4.53
CA ASP A 156 -17.69 -8.50 5.42
C ASP A 156 -18.87 -7.88 4.64
N MET A 157 -18.61 -7.34 3.46
CA MET A 157 -19.64 -6.78 2.58
C MET A 157 -20.61 -7.85 2.06
N CYS A 158 -20.19 -9.10 1.91
CA CYS A 158 -21.04 -10.23 1.54
C CYS A 158 -22.04 -10.63 2.63
N ARG A 159 -21.82 -10.21 3.90
CA ARG A 159 -22.68 -10.54 5.06
C ARG A 159 -22.97 -12.02 5.18
N ILE A 160 -21.96 -12.86 4.98
CA ILE A 160 -22.07 -14.32 5.05
C ILE A 160 -22.51 -14.73 6.45
N GLN A 161 -23.56 -15.55 6.54
CA GLN A 161 -24.10 -16.04 7.81
C GLN A 161 -23.71 -17.50 8.05
N PRO A 162 -23.69 -17.98 9.31
CA PRO A 162 -23.51 -19.40 9.59
C PRO A 162 -24.52 -20.25 8.82
N GLY A 163 -24.04 -21.28 8.10
CA GLY A 163 -24.85 -22.13 7.23
C GLY A 163 -25.02 -21.62 5.80
N SER A 164 -24.51 -20.43 5.46
CA SER A 164 -24.46 -19.97 4.06
C SER A 164 -23.54 -20.87 3.22
N GLN A 165 -23.88 -20.98 1.94
CA GLN A 165 -22.99 -21.57 0.93
C GLN A 165 -22.39 -20.42 0.11
N ALA A 166 -21.08 -20.42 -0.01
CA ALA A 166 -20.34 -19.44 -0.80
C ALA A 166 -19.55 -20.16 -1.90
N VAL A 167 -19.41 -19.51 -3.06
CA VAL A 167 -18.60 -19.99 -4.17
C VAL A 167 -17.56 -18.91 -4.51
N VAL A 168 -16.30 -19.30 -4.48
CA VAL A 168 -15.18 -18.43 -4.91
C VAL A 168 -14.79 -18.85 -6.32
N ILE A 169 -14.86 -17.90 -7.27
CA ILE A 169 -14.49 -18.13 -8.67
C ILE A 169 -13.13 -17.47 -8.91
N GLY A 170 -12.12 -18.31 -9.18
CA GLY A 170 -10.73 -17.91 -9.36
C GLY A 170 -9.83 -18.41 -8.23
N GLY A 171 -8.79 -19.17 -8.58
CA GLY A 171 -7.80 -19.75 -7.66
C GLY A 171 -6.48 -18.96 -7.63
N GLY A 172 -6.50 -17.66 -7.97
CA GLY A 172 -5.36 -16.77 -7.79
C GLY A 172 -5.21 -16.32 -6.33
N MET A 173 -4.24 -15.44 -6.06
CA MET A 173 -3.93 -14.96 -4.71
C MET A 173 -5.19 -14.46 -3.96
N ILE A 174 -5.97 -13.57 -4.57
CA ILE A 174 -7.19 -13.02 -3.95
C ILE A 174 -8.23 -14.12 -3.66
N GLY A 175 -8.46 -15.04 -4.61
CA GLY A 175 -9.41 -16.13 -4.41
C GLY A 175 -8.99 -17.08 -3.28
N LEU A 176 -7.69 -17.34 -3.12
CA LEU A 176 -7.14 -18.15 -2.02
C LEU A 176 -7.21 -17.42 -0.66
N LEU A 177 -7.06 -16.09 -0.65
CA LEU A 177 -7.19 -15.29 0.57
C LEU A 177 -8.65 -15.16 1.05
N MET A 178 -9.63 -15.37 0.16
CA MET A 178 -11.06 -15.34 0.52
C MET A 178 -11.59 -16.68 1.08
N LEU A 179 -10.81 -17.75 1.03
CA LEU A 179 -11.16 -19.09 1.55
C LEU A 179 -10.74 -19.26 3.00
#